data_570790e5f88ff69f7214cd87f6790c1f
#
_entry.id   570790e5f88ff69f7214cd87f6790c1f
#
_cell.length_a   1.000
_cell.length_b   1.000
_cell.length_c   1.000
_cell.angle_alpha   90.00
_cell.angle_beta   90.00
_cell.angle_gamma   90.00
#
_symmetry.space_group_name_H-M   'P 1'
#
loop_
_entity.id
_entity.type
_entity.pdbx_description
1 polymer ?
#
loop_
_entity_poly.entity_id
_entity_poly.type
_entity_poly.pdbx_seq_one_letter_code
_entity_poly.pdbx_strand_id
1 'polypeptide(L)'
;IVAQDNAYPSWETDENGKKLNHIWVPAARMATSFAAQQPKLTLDLVPTGTAGEFKVFYKGQPLPKAKVAITVPSGWSKEAVADANGAVKFDLPWKGMYVLEAHHTDKSGGERAGLRYASASHTTSLTIEQPTGLAPLAAGPALAPSAAH
;
A
#
# COMPACT_ATOMS: atom_id res chain seq x y z
N ILE A 1 -10.40 -8.89 5.51
CA ILE A 1 -11.21 -8.13 4.53
C ILE A 1 -10.27 -7.50 3.52
N VAL A 2 -10.56 -7.67 2.23
CA VAL A 2 -9.81 -7.08 1.13
C VAL A 2 -10.76 -6.39 0.16
N ALA A 3 -10.28 -5.32 -0.48
CA ALA A 3 -10.99 -4.61 -1.53
C ALA A 3 -9.99 -4.11 -2.58
N GLN A 4 -10.39 -4.14 -3.84
CA GLN A 4 -9.60 -3.60 -4.94
C GLN A 4 -10.54 -2.99 -5.98
N ASP A 5 -10.23 -1.79 -6.44
CA ASP A 5 -10.97 -1.14 -7.52
C ASP A 5 -10.24 -1.38 -8.84
N ASN A 6 -10.84 -2.19 -9.70
CA ASN A 6 -10.31 -2.48 -11.03
C ASN A 6 -10.94 -1.61 -12.13
N ALA A 7 -11.82 -0.69 -11.75
CA ALA A 7 -12.60 0.14 -12.68
C ALA A 7 -12.33 1.64 -12.51
N TYR A 8 -11.34 2.01 -11.71
CA TYR A 8 -10.99 3.42 -11.54
C TYR A 8 -10.68 4.05 -12.91
N PRO A 9 -11.16 5.28 -13.19
CA PRO A 9 -10.97 5.90 -14.49
C PRO A 9 -9.49 6.01 -14.91
N SER A 10 -9.22 5.69 -16.18
CA SER A 10 -7.91 5.90 -16.79
C SER A 10 -7.67 7.38 -17.06
N TRP A 11 -6.42 7.75 -17.25
CA TRP A 11 -6.05 9.09 -17.70
C TRP A 11 -5.04 9.01 -18.85
N GLU A 12 -4.92 10.10 -19.58
CA GLU A 12 -4.05 10.18 -20.76
C GLU A 12 -2.94 11.19 -20.52
N THR A 13 -1.74 10.83 -20.96
CA THR A 13 -0.60 11.75 -21.04
C THR A 13 -0.11 11.88 -22.47
N ASP A 14 0.50 13.02 -22.78
CA ASP A 14 1.12 13.26 -24.09
C ASP A 14 2.66 13.29 -23.88
N GLU A 15 3.33 12.33 -24.46
CA GLU A 15 4.78 12.21 -24.41
C GLU A 15 5.35 12.23 -25.84
N ASN A 16 6.03 13.32 -26.22
CA ASN A 16 6.64 13.48 -27.54
C ASN A 16 5.63 13.34 -28.70
N GLY A 17 4.43 13.90 -28.55
CA GLY A 17 3.37 13.79 -29.53
C GLY A 17 2.62 12.46 -29.53
N LYS A 18 2.97 11.54 -28.64
CA LYS A 18 2.33 10.25 -28.50
C LYS A 18 1.44 10.23 -27.26
N LYS A 19 0.17 9.90 -27.46
CA LYS A 19 -0.80 9.79 -26.37
C LYS A 19 -0.72 8.41 -25.71
N LEU A 20 -0.53 8.40 -24.40
CA LEU A 20 -0.43 7.19 -23.60
C LEU A 20 -1.54 7.18 -22.54
N ASN A 21 -2.19 6.04 -22.38
CA ASN A 21 -3.16 5.81 -21.34
C ASN A 21 -2.52 5.15 -20.12
N HIS A 22 -2.98 5.51 -18.95
CA HIS A 22 -2.53 4.96 -17.67
C HIS A 22 -3.72 4.55 -16.84
N ILE A 23 -3.55 3.53 -16.02
CA ILE A 23 -4.56 3.10 -15.07
C ILE A 23 -4.00 3.12 -13.65
N TRP A 24 -4.89 3.27 -12.70
CA TRP A 24 -4.60 3.16 -11.27
C TRP A 24 -5.49 2.10 -10.65
N VAL A 25 -4.89 1.25 -9.83
CA VAL A 25 -5.59 0.17 -9.15
C VAL A 25 -5.37 0.34 -7.64
N PRO A 26 -6.28 1.06 -6.96
CA PRO A 26 -6.23 1.17 -5.51
C PRO A 26 -6.77 -0.10 -4.86
N ALA A 27 -6.16 -0.48 -3.75
CA ALA A 27 -6.55 -1.65 -2.99
C ALA A 27 -6.33 -1.42 -1.49
N ALA A 28 -7.03 -2.19 -0.67
CA ALA A 28 -6.92 -2.13 0.78
C ALA A 28 -7.17 -3.51 1.39
N ARG A 29 -6.46 -3.77 2.47
CA ARG A 29 -6.62 -4.95 3.32
C ARG A 29 -6.75 -4.51 4.78
N MET A 30 -7.65 -5.17 5.50
CA MET A 30 -7.73 -5.06 6.96
C MET A 30 -7.42 -6.44 7.55
N ALA A 31 -6.47 -6.47 8.48
CA ALA A 31 -6.11 -7.67 9.22
C ALA A 31 -6.33 -7.45 10.72
N THR A 32 -6.83 -8.46 11.41
CA THR A 32 -7.13 -8.42 12.85
C THR A 32 -6.00 -8.99 13.70
N SER A 33 -4.99 -9.60 13.07
CA SER A 33 -3.84 -10.18 13.76
C SER A 33 -2.63 -10.25 12.83
N PHE A 34 -1.47 -10.60 13.39
CA PHE A 34 -0.24 -10.83 12.64
C PHE A 34 -0.15 -12.22 12.00
N ALA A 35 -1.19 -13.04 12.13
CA ALA A 35 -1.19 -14.37 11.52
C ALA A 35 -0.93 -14.28 10.00
N ALA A 36 -0.10 -15.18 9.49
CA ALA A 36 0.27 -15.21 8.09
C ALA A 36 -0.96 -15.30 7.19
N GLN A 37 -0.99 -14.50 6.14
CA GLN A 37 -2.05 -14.50 5.14
C GLN A 37 -1.45 -14.67 3.74
N GLN A 38 -2.23 -15.28 2.85
CA GLN A 38 -1.84 -15.41 1.45
C GLN A 38 -2.25 -14.15 0.68
N PRO A 39 -1.50 -13.76 -0.37
CA PRO A 39 -1.89 -12.63 -1.19
C PRO A 39 -3.18 -12.92 -1.96
N LYS A 40 -4.04 -11.90 -2.03
CA LYS A 40 -5.33 -11.94 -2.76
C LYS A 40 -5.50 -10.75 -3.69
N LEU A 41 -4.77 -9.68 -3.45
CA LEU A 41 -4.80 -8.45 -4.25
C LEU A 41 -3.68 -8.47 -5.28
N THR A 42 -3.81 -7.69 -6.34
CA THR A 42 -2.75 -7.58 -7.37
C THR A 42 -1.45 -7.08 -6.75
N LEU A 43 -1.49 -5.94 -6.08
CA LEU A 43 -0.43 -5.51 -5.16
C LEU A 43 -0.96 -5.71 -3.75
N ASP A 44 -0.31 -6.55 -2.98
CA ASP A 44 -0.78 -6.91 -1.64
C ASP A 44 0.32 -6.77 -0.61
N LEU A 45 -0.09 -6.45 0.60
CA LEU A 45 0.78 -6.31 1.75
C LEU A 45 0.16 -7.13 2.88
N VAL A 46 0.82 -8.22 3.27
CA VAL A 46 0.25 -9.20 4.19
C VAL A 46 1.15 -9.43 5.40
N PRO A 47 0.56 -9.75 6.57
CA PRO A 47 1.33 -10.22 7.72
C PRO A 47 1.91 -11.62 7.44
N THR A 48 3.04 -11.93 8.10
CA THR A 48 3.79 -13.17 7.86
C THR A 48 3.68 -14.21 8.97
N GLY A 49 3.04 -13.86 10.08
CA GLY A 49 2.99 -14.68 11.30
C GLY A 49 3.96 -14.21 12.38
N THR A 50 4.89 -13.33 12.05
CA THR A 50 5.80 -12.68 13.00
C THR A 50 5.34 -11.24 13.21
N ALA A 51 5.19 -10.84 14.47
CA ALA A 51 4.75 -9.48 14.80
C ALA A 51 5.70 -8.43 14.19
N GLY A 52 5.14 -7.43 13.51
CA GLY A 52 5.89 -6.37 12.87
C GLY A 52 6.55 -6.74 11.53
N GLU A 53 6.41 -7.97 11.07
CA GLU A 53 6.93 -8.43 9.79
C GLU A 53 5.80 -8.56 8.76
N PHE A 54 6.05 -8.02 7.57
CA PHE A 54 5.08 -8.00 6.48
C PHE A 54 5.78 -8.36 5.17
N LYS A 55 5.01 -8.86 4.20
CA LYS A 55 5.50 -9.13 2.85
C LYS A 55 4.69 -8.39 1.82
N VAL A 56 5.39 -7.88 0.81
CA VAL A 56 4.78 -7.25 -0.36
C VAL A 56 4.77 -8.24 -1.51
N PHE A 57 3.61 -8.41 -2.13
CA PHE A 57 3.43 -9.27 -3.30
C PHE A 57 2.88 -8.46 -4.46
N TYR A 58 3.35 -8.76 -5.65
CA TYR A 58 2.78 -8.27 -6.90
C TYR A 58 2.44 -9.46 -7.81
N LYS A 59 1.17 -9.56 -8.20
CA LYS A 59 0.63 -10.70 -8.97
C LYS A 59 0.98 -12.06 -8.35
N GLY A 60 0.91 -12.15 -7.03
CA GLY A 60 1.16 -13.38 -6.27
C GLY A 60 2.63 -13.72 -6.05
N GLN A 61 3.56 -12.89 -6.52
CA GLN A 61 4.99 -13.09 -6.33
C GLN A 61 5.57 -12.05 -5.38
N PRO A 62 6.56 -12.39 -4.54
CA PRO A 62 7.23 -11.41 -3.69
C PRO A 62 7.79 -10.26 -4.52
N LEU A 63 7.61 -9.03 -4.05
CA LEU A 63 8.10 -7.83 -4.71
C LEU A 63 9.31 -7.27 -3.95
N PRO A 64 10.55 -7.57 -4.39
CA PRO A 64 11.74 -7.04 -3.73
C PRO A 64 11.87 -5.54 -3.94
N LYS A 65 12.54 -4.87 -3.00
CA LYS A 65 12.84 -3.44 -3.04
C LYS A 65 11.60 -2.53 -3.01
N ALA A 66 10.43 -3.06 -2.70
CA ALA A 66 9.23 -2.23 -2.54
C ALA A 66 9.39 -1.29 -1.34
N LYS A 67 9.01 -0.04 -1.52
CA LYS A 67 8.92 0.93 -0.42
C LYS A 67 7.61 0.72 0.33
N VAL A 68 7.72 0.61 1.65
CA VAL A 68 6.55 0.50 2.53
C VAL A 68 6.61 1.61 3.55
N ALA A 69 5.58 2.42 3.62
CA ALA A 69 5.40 3.43 4.64
C ALA A 69 4.44 2.92 5.72
N ILE A 70 4.73 3.22 6.97
CA ILE A 70 3.85 2.91 8.10
C ILE A 70 3.50 4.20 8.84
N THR A 71 2.23 4.36 9.18
CA THR A 71 1.71 5.55 9.83
C THR A 71 0.79 5.16 10.98
N VAL A 72 0.79 5.95 12.04
CA VAL A 72 -0.12 5.84 13.19
C VAL A 72 -1.01 7.09 13.30
N PRO A 73 -2.14 7.04 14.04
CA PRO A 73 -3.05 8.17 14.13
C PRO A 73 -2.45 9.47 14.66
N SER A 74 -1.37 9.41 15.45
CA SER A 74 -0.65 10.60 15.91
C SER A 74 0.10 11.36 14.81
N GLY A 75 0.21 10.78 13.61
CA GLY A 75 0.98 11.33 12.50
C GLY A 75 2.42 10.85 12.41
N TRP A 76 2.90 10.07 13.39
CA TRP A 76 4.21 9.44 13.28
C TRP A 76 4.24 8.49 12.09
N SER A 77 5.30 8.55 11.28
CA SER A 77 5.46 7.68 10.13
C SER A 77 6.92 7.26 9.95
N LYS A 78 7.11 6.13 9.28
CA LYS A 78 8.42 5.57 8.95
C LYS A 78 8.34 4.85 7.62
N GLU A 79 9.47 4.78 6.91
CA GLU A 79 9.58 4.00 5.68
C GLU A 79 10.62 2.90 5.83
N ALA A 80 10.40 1.80 5.11
CA ALA A 80 11.37 0.74 4.93
C ALA A 80 11.31 0.20 3.50
N VAL A 81 12.39 -0.44 3.07
CA VAL A 81 12.50 -1.05 1.75
C VAL A 81 12.51 -2.56 1.93
N ALA A 82 11.68 -3.25 1.16
CA ALA A 82 11.59 -4.70 1.19
C ALA A 82 12.91 -5.35 0.76
N ASP A 83 13.24 -6.45 1.38
CA ASP A 83 14.40 -7.26 1.03
C ASP A 83 14.16 -8.09 -0.25
N ALA A 84 15.09 -8.99 -0.56
CA ALA A 84 14.99 -9.85 -1.75
C ALA A 84 13.77 -10.78 -1.74
N ASN A 85 13.18 -11.03 -0.58
CA ASN A 85 11.97 -11.85 -0.41
C ASN A 85 10.69 -11.03 -0.32
N GLY A 86 10.77 -9.71 -0.53
CA GLY A 86 9.63 -8.80 -0.38
C GLY A 86 9.26 -8.52 1.08
N ALA A 87 10.11 -8.86 2.04
CA ALA A 87 9.82 -8.71 3.46
C ALA A 87 10.28 -7.36 4.00
N VAL A 88 9.46 -6.77 4.87
CA VAL A 88 9.78 -5.58 5.66
C VAL A 88 9.51 -5.85 7.13
N LYS A 89 10.30 -5.22 7.99
CA LYS A 89 10.13 -5.27 9.44
C LYS A 89 10.00 -3.88 10.02
N PHE A 90 9.03 -3.72 10.93
CA PHE A 90 8.84 -2.50 11.70
C PHE A 90 8.72 -2.83 13.17
N ASP A 91 9.29 -1.97 14.02
CA ASP A 91 8.97 -1.96 15.44
C ASP A 91 7.60 -1.29 15.63
N LEU A 92 6.71 -1.96 16.35
CA LEU A 92 5.38 -1.48 16.65
C LEU A 92 5.26 -1.23 18.16
N PRO A 93 5.85 -0.13 18.68
CA PRO A 93 5.98 0.06 20.12
C PRO A 93 4.65 0.39 20.81
N TRP A 94 3.70 0.96 20.08
CA TRP A 94 2.41 1.34 20.66
C TRP A 94 1.34 0.30 20.35
N LYS A 95 0.43 0.09 21.27
CA LYS A 95 -0.82 -0.60 20.95
C LYS A 95 -1.72 0.32 20.13
N GLY A 96 -2.59 -0.26 19.32
CA GLY A 96 -3.51 0.47 18.47
C GLY A 96 -3.32 0.19 16.99
N MET A 97 -3.90 1.03 16.16
CA MET A 97 -3.94 0.83 14.72
C MET A 97 -2.70 1.36 14.03
N TYR A 98 -2.21 0.57 13.08
CA TYR A 98 -1.17 0.96 12.15
C TYR A 98 -1.69 0.84 10.73
N VAL A 99 -1.34 1.79 9.87
CA VAL A 99 -1.63 1.74 8.44
C VAL A 99 -0.31 1.67 7.68
N LEU A 100 -0.16 0.62 6.88
CA LEU A 100 0.98 0.45 5.99
C LEU A 100 0.52 0.69 4.56
N GLU A 101 1.37 1.31 3.75
CA GLU A 101 1.11 1.56 2.34
C GLU A 101 2.29 1.13 1.48
N ALA A 102 1.98 0.56 0.31
CA ALA A 102 2.95 0.24 -0.72
C ALA A 102 2.43 0.71 -2.08
N HIS A 103 3.35 1.11 -2.93
CA HIS A 103 3.08 1.54 -4.29
C HIS A 103 3.95 0.77 -5.26
N HIS A 104 3.42 0.48 -6.43
CA HIS A 104 4.16 -0.13 -7.53
C HIS A 104 3.61 0.34 -8.86
N THR A 105 4.49 0.78 -9.75
CA THR A 105 4.13 1.15 -11.12
C THR A 105 4.67 0.09 -12.08
N ASP A 106 3.76 -0.55 -12.80
CA ASP A 106 4.08 -1.54 -13.83
C ASP A 106 4.02 -0.84 -15.19
N LYS A 107 5.17 -0.78 -15.88
CA LYS A 107 5.31 -0.14 -17.18
C LYS A 107 5.27 -1.13 -18.36
N SER A 108 4.95 -2.39 -18.09
CA SER A 108 4.90 -3.41 -19.16
C SER A 108 3.71 -3.22 -20.10
N GLY A 109 2.74 -2.41 -19.71
CA GLY A 109 1.54 -2.20 -20.50
C GLY A 109 0.54 -3.33 -20.40
N GLY A 110 -0.63 -3.13 -20.97
CA GLY A 110 -1.70 -4.13 -20.98
C GLY A 110 -2.98 -3.58 -21.57
N GLU A 111 -4.05 -4.33 -21.39
CA GLU A 111 -5.38 -3.97 -21.84
C GLU A 111 -6.41 -4.20 -20.73
N ARG A 112 -7.32 -3.25 -20.57
CA ARG A 112 -8.42 -3.35 -19.62
C ARG A 112 -9.70 -2.81 -20.24
N ALA A 113 -10.74 -3.64 -20.32
CA ALA A 113 -12.05 -3.28 -20.90
C ALA A 113 -11.93 -2.66 -22.30
N GLY A 114 -11.06 -3.21 -23.15
CA GLY A 114 -10.82 -2.73 -24.50
C GLY A 114 -9.87 -1.54 -24.62
N LEU A 115 -9.43 -0.96 -23.48
CA LEU A 115 -8.47 0.13 -23.46
C LEU A 115 -7.05 -0.39 -23.26
N ARG A 116 -6.16 -0.06 -24.19
CA ARG A 116 -4.74 -0.35 -24.06
C ARG A 116 -4.07 0.73 -23.22
N TYR A 117 -3.34 0.33 -22.17
CA TYR A 117 -2.62 1.25 -21.29
C TYR A 117 -1.10 0.99 -21.33
N ALA A 118 -0.33 2.05 -21.16
CA ALA A 118 1.13 1.99 -21.13
C ALA A 118 1.66 1.65 -19.74
N SER A 119 0.98 2.06 -18.68
CA SER A 119 1.36 1.78 -17.31
C SER A 119 0.16 1.55 -16.40
N ALA A 120 0.39 0.77 -15.35
CA ALA A 120 -0.56 0.56 -14.27
C ALA A 120 0.11 0.92 -12.95
N SER A 121 -0.44 1.91 -12.25
CA SER A 121 0.00 2.29 -10.92
C SER A 121 -0.87 1.58 -9.90
N HIS A 122 -0.24 0.84 -9.01
CA HIS A 122 -0.91 0.12 -7.93
C HIS A 122 -0.60 0.78 -6.60
N THR A 123 -1.62 0.95 -5.79
CA THR A 123 -1.51 1.40 -4.40
C THR A 123 -2.26 0.43 -3.53
N THR A 124 -1.62 -0.07 -2.48
CA THR A 124 -2.29 -0.93 -1.50
C THR A 124 -2.04 -0.43 -0.09
N SER A 125 -3.00 -0.65 0.79
CA SER A 125 -2.86 -0.38 2.21
C SER A 125 -3.18 -1.62 3.02
N LEU A 126 -2.52 -1.73 4.18
CA LEU A 126 -2.83 -2.72 5.21
C LEU A 126 -3.10 -1.96 6.50
N THR A 127 -4.30 -2.14 7.03
CA THR A 127 -4.65 -1.66 8.37
C THR A 127 -4.61 -2.83 9.32
N ILE A 128 -3.80 -2.72 10.39
CA ILE A 128 -3.61 -3.79 11.37
C ILE A 128 -3.56 -3.23 12.78
N GLU A 129 -4.08 -3.97 13.74
CA GLU A 129 -4.07 -3.60 15.14
C GLU A 129 -2.95 -4.31 15.90
N GLN A 130 -2.16 -3.54 16.66
CA GLN A 130 -1.24 -4.06 17.66
C GLN A 130 -1.99 -4.09 19.01
N PRO A 131 -2.28 -5.30 19.55
CA PRO A 131 -3.10 -5.40 20.74
C PRO A 131 -2.34 -5.07 22.04
N THR A 132 -1.01 -5.05 21.99
CA THR A 132 -0.14 -4.84 23.14
C THR A 132 0.89 -3.75 22.89
N GLY A 133 1.47 -3.21 23.95
CA GLY A 133 2.53 -2.23 23.86
C GLY A 133 2.23 -0.98 24.68
N LEU A 134 2.97 0.09 24.40
CA LEU A 134 2.80 1.38 25.05
C LEU A 134 1.45 2.01 24.69
N ALA A 135 0.96 2.89 25.53
CA ALA A 135 -0.24 3.66 25.22
C ALA A 135 -0.03 4.45 23.90
N PRO A 136 -1.07 4.54 23.06
CA PRO A 136 -0.95 5.29 21.81
C PRO A 136 -0.59 6.75 22.07
N LEU A 137 0.20 7.35 21.18
CA LEU A 137 0.45 8.78 21.19
C LEU A 137 -0.87 9.51 20.91
N ALA A 138 -1.03 10.69 21.55
CA ALA A 138 -2.19 11.54 21.26
C ALA A 138 -2.15 11.97 19.79
N ALA A 139 -3.32 12.02 19.15
CA ALA A 139 -3.42 12.61 17.81
C ALA A 139 -3.00 14.07 17.87
N GLY A 140 -2.22 14.50 16.90
CA GLY A 140 -1.86 15.89 16.76
C GLY A 140 -3.09 16.78 16.53
N PRO A 141 -2.98 18.11 16.70
CA PRO A 141 -4.09 19.00 16.39
C PRO A 141 -4.50 18.86 14.93
N ALA A 142 -5.79 18.98 14.68
CA ALA A 142 -6.30 18.98 13.31
C ALA A 142 -5.60 20.08 12.51
N LEU A 143 -5.11 19.73 11.34
CA LEU A 143 -4.55 20.72 10.42
C LEU A 143 -5.68 21.67 9.99
N ALA A 144 -5.40 22.96 10.01
CA ALA A 144 -6.33 23.93 9.46
C ALA A 144 -6.58 23.61 7.98
N PRO A 145 -7.80 23.75 7.47
CA PRO A 145 -8.05 23.58 6.06
C PRO A 145 -7.09 24.47 5.26
N SER A 146 -6.47 23.89 4.25
CA SER A 146 -5.66 24.69 3.31
C SER A 146 -6.54 25.78 2.74
N ALA A 147 -6.07 27.03 2.83
CA ALA A 147 -6.78 28.12 2.15
C ALA A 147 -6.86 27.78 0.66
N ALA A 148 -8.09 27.77 0.12
CA ALA A 148 -8.29 27.59 -1.31
C ALA A 148 -7.64 28.77 -2.05
N HIS A 149 -6.79 28.46 -2.99
CA HIS A 149 -6.15 29.45 -3.86
C HIS A 149 -6.94 29.59 -5.15
#